data_815f2d875e67640d74cf0342c58117ca
#
_entry.id   815f2d875e67640d74cf0342c58117ca
#
_cell.length_a   1.000
_cell.length_b   1.000
_cell.length_c   1.000
_cell.angle_alpha   90.00
_cell.angle_beta   90.00
_cell.angle_gamma   90.00
#
_symmetry.space_group_name_H-M   'P 1'
#
loop_
_entity.id
_entity.type
_entity.pdbx_description
1 polymer ?
#
loop_
_entity_poly.entity_id
_entity_poly.type
_entity_poly.pdbx_seq_one_letter_code
_entity_poly.pdbx_strand_id
1 'polypeptide(L)'
;TNPMPGQKVSGFLKTKGFSTQNLINLKKDPESVQVNGKFVYQNYILQDGDALRITICETEGSEQILPVELPLDIVYEDEDLLVINKAAGMPIHPSLHNYDNSLGNALAWYFRQKNTPFVFRCINRLDRDTSGLTIVAKHMVSGAILGQQVAAKSLQGEQAEGISREYYAIVKGKVTPSAGVIDAPIGRKESSCLERMIDFEHGDRAVTHYRVVAEANGHSLLALV
;
A
#
# COMPACT_ATOMS: atom_id res chain seq x y z
N THR A 1 1.69 19.95 -14.06
CA THR A 1 0.50 20.78 -13.76
C THR A 1 0.96 22.10 -13.19
N ASN A 2 0.58 23.21 -13.83
CA ASN A 2 0.95 24.54 -13.35
C ASN A 2 0.39 24.76 -11.94
N PRO A 3 1.20 25.26 -10.99
CA PRO A 3 0.70 25.63 -9.67
C PRO A 3 -0.32 26.75 -9.80
N MET A 4 -1.32 26.76 -8.92
CA MET A 4 -2.25 27.89 -8.83
C MET A 4 -1.52 29.08 -8.21
N PRO A 5 -1.50 30.26 -8.87
CA PRO A 5 -0.88 31.45 -8.32
C PRO A 5 -1.49 31.79 -6.95
N GLY A 6 -0.65 32.26 -6.03
CA GLY A 6 -1.08 32.62 -4.67
C GLY A 6 -1.14 31.47 -3.66
N GLN A 7 -0.88 30.23 -4.08
CA GLN A 7 -0.86 29.08 -3.20
C GLN A 7 0.55 28.86 -2.60
N LYS A 8 0.62 28.51 -1.31
CA LYS A 8 1.90 28.09 -0.72
C LYS A 8 2.35 26.75 -1.32
N VAL A 9 3.68 26.56 -1.47
CA VAL A 9 4.28 25.28 -1.89
C VAL A 9 3.71 24.10 -1.10
N SER A 10 3.66 24.20 0.25
CA SER A 10 3.10 23.15 1.09
C SER A 10 1.64 22.81 0.80
N GLY A 11 0.83 23.83 0.50
CA GLY A 11 -0.57 23.67 0.12
C GLY A 11 -0.70 22.95 -1.23
N PHE A 12 0.08 23.39 -2.22
CA PHE A 12 0.12 22.76 -3.53
C PHE A 12 0.56 21.28 -3.46
N LEU A 13 1.62 20.98 -2.70
CA LEU A 13 2.08 19.60 -2.54
C LEU A 13 1.03 18.70 -1.89
N LYS A 14 0.26 19.22 -0.91
CA LYS A 14 -0.87 18.49 -0.34
C LYS A 14 -1.93 18.14 -1.38
N THR A 15 -2.25 19.04 -2.30
CA THR A 15 -3.19 18.74 -3.40
C THR A 15 -2.65 17.69 -4.38
N LYS A 16 -1.32 17.44 -4.36
CA LYS A 16 -0.65 16.40 -5.14
C LYS A 16 -0.46 15.08 -4.37
N GLY A 17 -1.10 14.93 -3.21
CA GLY A 17 -1.08 13.71 -2.41
C GLY A 17 0.08 13.61 -1.43
N PHE A 18 0.91 14.65 -1.27
CA PHE A 18 1.95 14.65 -0.25
C PHE A 18 1.34 14.66 1.15
N SER A 19 1.73 13.71 1.98
CA SER A 19 1.33 13.66 3.39
C SER A 19 2.04 14.73 4.21
N THR A 20 1.52 15.02 5.41
CA THR A 20 2.22 15.91 6.36
C THR A 20 3.62 15.40 6.69
N GLN A 21 3.79 14.08 6.81
CA GLN A 21 5.10 13.47 7.06
C GLN A 21 6.06 13.66 5.87
N ASN A 22 5.56 13.56 4.63
CA ASN A 22 6.38 13.88 3.45
C ASN A 22 6.89 15.31 3.50
N LEU A 23 6.02 16.28 3.84
CA LEU A 23 6.42 17.67 3.97
C LEU A 23 7.46 17.90 5.08
N ILE A 24 7.36 17.18 6.19
CA ILE A 24 8.38 17.21 7.26
C ILE A 24 9.71 16.65 6.76
N ASN A 25 9.68 15.53 6.05
CA ASN A 25 10.90 14.91 5.53
C ASN A 25 11.60 15.79 4.49
N LEU A 26 10.84 16.45 3.59
CA LEU A 26 11.42 17.39 2.63
C LEU A 26 12.15 18.58 3.29
N LYS A 27 11.84 18.94 4.54
CA LYS A 27 12.57 20.01 5.25
C LYS A 27 13.97 19.61 5.70
N LYS A 28 14.26 18.30 5.75
CA LYS A 28 15.57 17.80 6.19
C LYS A 28 16.66 18.03 5.15
N ASP A 29 16.27 18.16 3.87
CA ASP A 29 17.19 18.41 2.77
C ASP A 29 16.88 19.79 2.15
N PRO A 30 17.80 20.77 2.27
CA PRO A 30 17.62 22.12 1.72
C PRO A 30 17.43 22.13 0.19
N GLU A 31 17.92 21.12 -0.53
CA GLU A 31 17.79 21.07 -1.98
C GLU A 31 16.51 20.37 -2.45
N SER A 32 15.72 19.84 -1.54
CA SER A 32 14.49 19.08 -1.86
C SER A 32 13.38 19.92 -2.49
N VAL A 33 13.34 21.23 -2.25
CA VAL A 33 12.29 22.13 -2.74
C VAL A 33 12.92 23.33 -3.43
N GLN A 34 12.76 23.41 -4.74
CA GLN A 34 13.31 24.50 -5.56
C GLN A 34 12.22 25.12 -6.43
N VAL A 35 12.25 26.44 -6.54
CA VAL A 35 11.47 27.21 -7.52
C VAL A 35 12.42 27.94 -8.45
N ASN A 36 12.27 27.76 -9.75
CA ASN A 36 13.13 28.35 -10.78
C ASN A 36 14.64 28.05 -10.53
N GLY A 37 14.93 26.83 -10.03
CA GLY A 37 16.29 26.37 -9.71
C GLY A 37 16.90 26.94 -8.42
N LYS A 38 16.11 27.65 -7.61
CA LYS A 38 16.58 28.20 -6.31
C LYS A 38 15.83 27.57 -5.17
N PHE A 39 16.55 27.25 -4.09
CA PHE A 39 15.93 26.80 -2.85
C PHE A 39 14.85 27.76 -2.35
N VAL A 40 13.72 27.21 -1.93
CA VAL A 40 12.67 27.98 -1.26
C VAL A 40 12.11 27.20 -0.07
N TYR A 41 11.60 27.92 0.93
CA TYR A 41 10.86 27.29 2.01
C TYR A 41 9.44 26.88 1.58
N GLN A 42 8.85 25.93 2.22
CA GLN A 42 7.51 25.42 1.90
C GLN A 42 6.36 26.44 2.10
N ASN A 43 6.64 27.58 2.75
CA ASN A 43 5.71 28.70 2.86
C ASN A 43 5.83 29.71 1.70
N TYR A 44 6.75 29.49 0.74
CA TYR A 44 6.85 30.29 -0.47
C TYR A 44 5.52 30.29 -1.21
N ILE A 45 5.09 31.48 -1.67
CA ILE A 45 3.86 31.69 -2.43
C ILE A 45 4.18 31.58 -3.91
N LEU A 46 3.65 30.55 -4.55
CA LEU A 46 3.85 30.27 -5.97
C LEU A 46 3.25 31.37 -6.83
N GLN A 47 4.00 31.78 -7.84
CA GLN A 47 3.62 32.79 -8.82
C GLN A 47 3.26 32.10 -10.16
N ASP A 48 2.59 32.86 -11.04
CA ASP A 48 2.35 32.36 -12.39
C ASP A 48 3.68 32.20 -13.15
N GLY A 49 3.84 31.06 -13.81
CA GLY A 49 5.08 30.69 -14.52
C GLY A 49 6.19 30.09 -13.66
N ASP A 50 6.00 29.94 -12.35
CA ASP A 50 6.99 29.27 -11.50
C ASP A 50 7.18 27.80 -11.88
N ALA A 51 8.45 27.37 -12.02
CA ALA A 51 8.86 25.98 -12.19
C ALA A 51 9.24 25.38 -10.82
N LEU A 52 8.31 24.65 -10.19
CA LEU A 52 8.53 23.94 -8.93
C LEU A 52 9.20 22.59 -9.19
N ARG A 53 10.38 22.38 -8.59
CA ARG A 53 11.10 21.11 -8.57
C ARG A 53 11.09 20.54 -7.15
N ILE A 54 10.71 19.26 -7.03
CA ILE A 54 10.78 18.49 -5.78
C ILE A 54 11.74 17.34 -6.01
N THR A 55 12.75 17.23 -5.15
CA THR A 55 13.68 16.09 -5.13
C THR A 55 13.37 15.23 -3.92
N ILE A 56 13.10 13.95 -4.15
CA ILE A 56 12.82 12.98 -3.10
C ILE A 56 14.09 12.16 -2.92
N CYS A 57 14.80 12.39 -1.82
CA CYS A 57 15.96 11.61 -1.43
C CYS A 57 15.61 10.69 -0.27
N GLU A 58 15.82 9.40 -0.45
CA GLU A 58 15.78 8.41 0.62
C GLU A 58 17.19 7.87 0.79
N THR A 59 17.86 8.34 1.84
CA THR A 59 19.25 7.98 2.14
C THR A 59 19.35 6.78 3.09
N GLU A 60 18.26 6.47 3.80
CA GLU A 60 18.20 5.39 4.77
C GLU A 60 17.31 4.27 4.22
N GLY A 61 17.73 3.03 4.40
CA GLY A 61 16.96 1.85 4.06
C GLY A 61 16.26 1.25 5.29
N SER A 62 15.51 0.18 5.09
CA SER A 62 14.97 -0.64 6.18
C SER A 62 16.08 -1.54 6.75
N GLU A 63 17.01 -0.98 7.51
CA GLU A 63 18.20 -1.68 8.04
C GLU A 63 17.88 -2.91 8.90
N GLN A 64 16.66 -2.96 9.45
CA GLN A 64 16.21 -4.08 10.28
C GLN A 64 15.72 -5.28 9.47
N ILE A 65 15.58 -5.16 8.13
CA ILE A 65 15.14 -6.25 7.26
C ILE A 65 16.37 -6.90 6.64
N LEU A 66 16.62 -8.15 7.03
CA LEU A 66 17.73 -8.93 6.48
C LEU A 66 17.54 -9.16 4.97
N PRO A 67 18.49 -8.75 4.12
CA PRO A 67 18.44 -9.06 2.69
C PRO A 67 18.65 -10.55 2.45
N VAL A 68 17.68 -11.23 1.83
CA VAL A 68 17.75 -12.66 1.50
C VAL A 68 17.35 -12.86 0.05
N GLU A 69 18.13 -13.64 -0.68
CA GLU A 69 17.82 -14.01 -2.06
C GLU A 69 16.65 -15.00 -2.07
N LEU A 70 15.49 -14.51 -2.44
CA LEU A 70 14.25 -15.28 -2.59
C LEU A 70 13.63 -15.00 -3.95
N PRO A 71 12.86 -15.95 -4.50
CA PRO A 71 12.16 -15.75 -5.76
C PRO A 71 11.19 -14.56 -5.67
N LEU A 72 11.24 -13.67 -6.67
CA LEU A 72 10.30 -12.55 -6.85
C LEU A 72 9.67 -12.67 -8.24
N ASP A 73 8.34 -12.66 -8.29
CA ASP A 73 7.57 -12.54 -9.51
C ASP A 73 7.10 -11.09 -9.65
N ILE A 74 7.95 -10.24 -10.29
CA ILE A 74 7.67 -8.83 -10.51
C ILE A 74 6.84 -8.70 -11.78
N VAL A 75 5.56 -8.32 -11.63
CA VAL A 75 4.60 -8.13 -12.71
C VAL A 75 4.74 -6.76 -13.37
N TYR A 76 5.10 -5.75 -12.57
CA TYR A 76 5.30 -4.39 -13.03
C TYR A 76 6.30 -3.65 -12.15
N GLU A 77 7.12 -2.82 -12.74
CA GLU A 77 8.03 -1.91 -12.04
C GLU A 77 8.20 -0.61 -12.84
N ASP A 78 8.11 0.52 -12.15
CA ASP A 78 8.50 1.84 -12.64
C ASP A 78 9.32 2.61 -11.59
N GLU A 79 9.41 3.93 -11.71
CA GLU A 79 10.15 4.78 -10.76
C GLU A 79 9.45 4.89 -9.40
N ASP A 80 8.13 4.71 -9.35
CA ASP A 80 7.28 4.97 -8.19
C ASP A 80 6.91 3.71 -7.41
N LEU A 81 6.71 2.58 -8.09
CA LEU A 81 6.16 1.37 -7.47
C LEU A 81 6.63 0.07 -8.12
N LEU A 82 6.42 -1.03 -7.38
CA LEU A 82 6.45 -2.40 -7.88
C LEU A 82 5.09 -3.05 -7.68
N VAL A 83 4.68 -3.89 -8.62
CA VAL A 83 3.58 -4.84 -8.45
C VAL A 83 4.17 -6.24 -8.49
N ILE A 84 3.93 -7.02 -7.44
CA ILE A 84 4.51 -8.34 -7.26
C ILE A 84 3.39 -9.36 -7.12
N ASN A 85 3.46 -10.45 -7.86
CA ASN A 85 2.63 -11.62 -7.66
C ASN A 85 3.24 -12.45 -6.52
N LYS A 86 2.78 -12.20 -5.29
CA LYS A 86 3.29 -12.87 -4.09
C LYS A 86 2.89 -14.35 -4.09
N ALA A 87 3.86 -15.22 -3.90
CA ALA A 87 3.59 -16.64 -3.71
C ALA A 87 2.86 -16.92 -2.38
N ALA A 88 2.06 -18.00 -2.33
CA ALA A 88 1.57 -18.55 -1.07
C ALA A 88 2.74 -19.07 -0.23
N GLY A 89 2.60 -19.07 1.09
CA GLY A 89 3.64 -19.44 2.04
C GLY A 89 4.65 -18.34 2.39
N MET A 90 4.63 -17.20 1.66
CA MET A 90 5.52 -16.06 1.89
C MET A 90 4.82 -14.97 2.70
N PRO A 91 5.28 -14.63 3.92
CA PRO A 91 4.79 -13.46 4.66
C PRO A 91 5.17 -12.14 3.98
N ILE A 92 4.42 -11.08 4.22
CA ILE A 92 4.75 -9.73 3.73
C ILE A 92 5.95 -9.15 4.50
N HIS A 93 5.90 -9.18 5.83
CA HIS A 93 6.95 -8.64 6.69
C HIS A 93 7.64 -9.75 7.48
N PRO A 94 8.92 -9.58 7.85
CA PRO A 94 9.55 -10.41 8.84
C PRO A 94 8.71 -10.42 10.14
N SER A 95 8.62 -11.56 10.78
CA SER A 95 7.89 -11.74 12.03
C SER A 95 8.48 -12.88 12.83
N LEU A 96 7.97 -13.12 14.04
CA LEU A 96 8.39 -14.28 14.85
C LEU A 96 8.28 -15.58 14.04
N HIS A 97 9.36 -16.33 13.96
CA HIS A 97 9.54 -17.56 13.15
C HIS A 97 9.55 -17.35 11.61
N ASN A 98 9.61 -16.10 11.13
CA ASN A 98 9.69 -15.76 9.71
C ASN A 98 10.64 -14.57 9.51
N TYR A 99 11.91 -14.73 9.94
CA TYR A 99 12.86 -13.62 9.94
C TYR A 99 13.52 -13.38 8.57
N ASP A 100 13.58 -14.41 7.74
CA ASP A 100 14.39 -14.48 6.51
C ASP A 100 13.63 -14.96 5.25
N ASN A 101 12.32 -15.16 5.36
CA ASN A 101 11.51 -15.77 4.30
C ASN A 101 10.32 -14.88 3.85
N SER A 102 10.37 -13.58 4.14
CA SER A 102 9.30 -12.64 3.80
C SER A 102 9.56 -11.90 2.49
N LEU A 103 8.49 -11.30 1.94
CA LEU A 103 8.60 -10.40 0.79
C LEU A 103 9.55 -9.22 1.08
N GLY A 104 9.54 -8.70 2.33
CA GLY A 104 10.47 -7.66 2.76
C GLY A 104 11.92 -8.08 2.62
N ASN A 105 12.28 -9.33 2.98
CA ASN A 105 13.63 -9.87 2.83
C ASN A 105 14.05 -9.97 1.36
N ALA A 106 13.16 -10.49 0.52
CA ALA A 106 13.39 -10.61 -0.92
C ALA A 106 13.63 -9.24 -1.58
N LEU A 107 12.83 -8.24 -1.23
CA LEU A 107 12.97 -6.89 -1.76
C LEU A 107 14.20 -6.17 -1.22
N ALA A 108 14.56 -6.36 0.05
CA ALA A 108 15.82 -5.84 0.58
C ALA A 108 17.03 -6.37 -0.20
N TRP A 109 17.02 -7.66 -0.56
CA TRP A 109 18.04 -8.24 -1.44
C TRP A 109 17.99 -7.63 -2.84
N TYR A 110 16.84 -7.56 -3.47
CA TYR A 110 16.66 -7.02 -4.82
C TYR A 110 17.20 -5.59 -4.96
N PHE A 111 16.86 -4.69 -4.03
CA PHE A 111 17.35 -3.31 -4.06
C PHE A 111 18.81 -3.19 -3.66
N ARG A 112 19.32 -4.06 -2.78
CA ARG A 112 20.75 -4.15 -2.46
C ARG A 112 21.58 -4.48 -3.71
N GLN A 113 21.13 -5.40 -4.57
CA GLN A 113 21.81 -5.72 -5.83
C GLN A 113 21.85 -4.53 -6.80
N LYS A 114 20.85 -3.66 -6.73
CA LYS A 114 20.78 -2.41 -7.51
C LYS A 114 21.55 -1.24 -6.88
N ASN A 115 22.19 -1.42 -5.74
CA ASN A 115 22.83 -0.37 -4.95
C ASN A 115 21.89 0.81 -4.67
N THR A 116 20.62 0.54 -4.45
CA THR A 116 19.58 1.55 -4.21
C THR A 116 19.08 1.42 -2.76
N PRO A 117 19.13 2.49 -1.95
CA PRO A 117 18.48 2.51 -0.65
C PRO A 117 16.98 2.21 -0.79
N PHE A 118 16.45 1.37 0.07
CA PHE A 118 15.05 0.96 -0.03
C PHE A 118 14.40 0.86 1.34
N VAL A 119 13.31 1.60 1.52
CA VAL A 119 12.41 1.46 2.67
C VAL A 119 11.21 0.64 2.26
N PHE A 120 10.98 -0.48 2.93
CA PHE A 120 9.89 -1.39 2.61
C PHE A 120 8.52 -0.77 2.94
N ARG A 121 7.73 -0.47 1.91
CA ARG A 121 6.38 0.14 2.01
C ARG A 121 5.39 -0.68 1.20
N CYS A 122 4.85 -1.72 1.80
CA CYS A 122 3.78 -2.52 1.21
C CYS A 122 2.43 -1.78 1.36
N ILE A 123 1.75 -1.56 0.26
CA ILE A 123 0.51 -0.77 0.20
C ILE A 123 -0.71 -1.61 0.59
N ASN A 124 -0.78 -2.85 0.09
CA ASN A 124 -1.82 -3.81 0.46
C ASN A 124 -1.17 -5.09 0.98
N ARG A 125 -1.61 -5.53 2.14
CA ARG A 125 -1.09 -6.77 2.74
C ARG A 125 -1.92 -7.96 2.29
N LEU A 126 -1.22 -9.06 2.01
CA LEU A 126 -1.81 -10.39 1.84
C LEU A 126 -1.33 -11.27 3.00
N ASP A 127 -2.16 -12.17 3.45
CA ASP A 127 -1.76 -13.17 4.44
C ASP A 127 -0.67 -14.09 3.88
N ARG A 128 0.05 -14.79 4.75
CA ARG A 128 1.15 -15.66 4.36
C ARG A 128 0.75 -16.64 3.25
N ASP A 129 -0.37 -17.30 3.44
CA ASP A 129 -0.82 -18.38 2.55
C ASP A 129 -1.75 -17.88 1.41
N THR A 130 -2.02 -16.58 1.35
CA THR A 130 -2.70 -15.93 0.23
C THR A 130 -1.69 -15.58 -0.85
N SER A 131 -1.93 -16.00 -2.08
CA SER A 131 -1.17 -15.58 -3.27
C SER A 131 -1.87 -14.44 -4.00
N GLY A 132 -1.13 -13.74 -4.87
CA GLY A 132 -1.67 -12.70 -5.73
C GLY A 132 -0.94 -11.37 -5.63
N LEU A 133 -1.56 -10.33 -6.19
CA LEU A 133 -0.90 -9.04 -6.41
C LEU A 133 -0.77 -8.22 -5.13
N THR A 134 0.43 -7.73 -4.88
CA THR A 134 0.73 -6.75 -3.85
C THR A 134 1.52 -5.59 -4.45
N ILE A 135 1.22 -4.39 -4.00
CA ILE A 135 1.86 -3.15 -4.44
C ILE A 135 2.85 -2.71 -3.38
N VAL A 136 4.05 -2.38 -3.82
CA VAL A 136 5.11 -1.84 -2.96
C VAL A 136 5.55 -0.49 -3.51
N ALA A 137 5.47 0.54 -2.69
CA ALA A 137 5.92 1.88 -3.05
C ALA A 137 7.44 1.99 -2.92
N LYS A 138 8.09 2.57 -3.92
CA LYS A 138 9.56 2.72 -3.96
C LYS A 138 10.05 3.93 -3.17
N HIS A 139 9.19 4.92 -2.92
CA HIS A 139 9.54 6.10 -2.13
C HIS A 139 8.36 6.62 -1.30
N MET A 140 8.63 7.54 -0.39
CA MET A 140 7.68 8.03 0.62
C MET A 140 6.45 8.74 0.01
N VAL A 141 6.56 9.35 -1.16
CA VAL A 141 5.46 10.08 -1.79
C VAL A 141 4.51 9.11 -2.47
N SER A 142 5.03 8.17 -3.27
CA SER A 142 4.19 7.11 -3.85
C SER A 142 3.50 6.29 -2.76
N GLY A 143 4.20 6.00 -1.65
CA GLY A 143 3.59 5.34 -0.48
C GLY A 143 2.41 6.12 0.11
N ALA A 144 2.53 7.43 0.22
CA ALA A 144 1.45 8.27 0.73
C ALA A 144 0.25 8.33 -0.24
N ILE A 145 0.49 8.51 -1.52
CA ILE A 145 -0.55 8.60 -2.55
C ILE A 145 -1.31 7.27 -2.67
N LEU A 146 -0.59 6.17 -2.83
CA LEU A 146 -1.18 4.83 -2.96
C LEU A 146 -1.93 4.42 -1.69
N GLY A 147 -1.37 4.74 -0.51
CA GLY A 147 -2.04 4.48 0.77
C GLY A 147 -3.36 5.24 0.91
N GLN A 148 -3.42 6.49 0.45
CA GLN A 148 -4.66 7.28 0.42
C GLN A 148 -5.69 6.67 -0.54
N GLN A 149 -5.29 6.18 -1.71
CA GLN A 149 -6.18 5.52 -2.67
C GLN A 149 -6.80 4.23 -2.12
N VAL A 150 -6.00 3.42 -1.41
CA VAL A 150 -6.52 2.22 -0.73
C VAL A 150 -7.51 2.60 0.38
N ALA A 151 -7.17 3.61 1.19
CA ALA A 151 -8.03 4.06 2.29
C ALA A 151 -9.34 4.68 1.77
N ALA A 152 -9.29 5.51 0.72
CA ALA A 152 -10.48 6.11 0.12
C ALA A 152 -11.45 5.04 -0.38
N LYS A 153 -10.96 4.03 -1.09
CA LYS A 153 -11.78 2.91 -1.58
C LYS A 153 -12.40 2.10 -0.44
N SER A 154 -11.66 1.87 0.64
CA SER A 154 -12.17 1.16 1.82
C SER A 154 -13.23 1.94 2.58
N LEU A 155 -13.17 3.27 2.60
CA LEU A 155 -14.11 4.12 3.35
C LEU A 155 -15.36 4.49 2.55
N GLN A 156 -15.23 4.74 1.24
CA GLN A 156 -16.29 5.26 0.37
C GLN A 156 -16.93 4.18 -0.51
N GLY A 157 -16.39 2.95 -0.51
CA GLY A 157 -16.93 1.82 -1.25
C GLY A 157 -16.67 1.89 -2.76
N GLU A 158 -17.52 1.21 -3.54
CA GLU A 158 -17.31 0.99 -4.97
C GLU A 158 -17.27 2.27 -5.82
N GLN A 159 -17.91 3.34 -5.38
CA GLN A 159 -17.99 4.61 -6.10
C GLN A 159 -16.71 5.48 -5.96
N ALA A 160 -15.82 5.17 -5.01
CA ALA A 160 -14.60 5.92 -4.84
C ALA A 160 -13.58 5.59 -5.93
N GLU A 161 -12.92 6.62 -6.46
CA GLU A 161 -11.70 6.43 -7.23
C GLU A 161 -10.60 5.90 -6.31
N GLY A 162 -9.88 4.86 -6.76
CA GLY A 162 -8.80 4.28 -5.97
C GLY A 162 -8.46 2.85 -6.38
N ILE A 163 -7.63 2.20 -5.57
CA ILE A 163 -7.16 0.84 -5.82
C ILE A 163 -8.27 -0.14 -5.44
N SER A 164 -8.86 -0.81 -6.43
CA SER A 164 -9.81 -1.90 -6.22
C SER A 164 -9.07 -3.20 -5.94
N ARG A 165 -9.60 -3.99 -5.02
CA ARG A 165 -9.03 -5.29 -4.64
C ARG A 165 -10.10 -6.36 -4.84
N GLU A 166 -9.83 -7.30 -5.72
CA GLU A 166 -10.66 -8.48 -5.95
C GLU A 166 -9.90 -9.73 -5.51
N TYR A 167 -10.58 -10.62 -4.83
CA TYR A 167 -10.05 -11.89 -4.35
C TYR A 167 -10.88 -13.04 -4.85
N TYR A 168 -10.23 -14.19 -5.05
CA TYR A 168 -10.89 -15.45 -5.28
C TYR A 168 -10.68 -16.37 -4.09
N ALA A 169 -11.78 -17.01 -3.63
CA ALA A 169 -11.72 -17.97 -2.54
C ALA A 169 -12.49 -19.23 -2.90
N ILE A 170 -11.92 -20.38 -2.58
CA ILE A 170 -12.62 -21.66 -2.63
C ILE A 170 -13.14 -21.97 -1.24
N VAL A 171 -14.45 -22.11 -1.11
CA VAL A 171 -15.12 -22.45 0.14
C VAL A 171 -15.79 -23.82 0.06
N LYS A 172 -15.86 -24.52 1.18
CA LYS A 172 -16.55 -25.80 1.28
C LYS A 172 -18.07 -25.57 1.30
N GLY A 173 -18.80 -26.35 0.53
CA GLY A 173 -20.25 -26.31 0.45
C GLY A 173 -20.77 -25.45 -0.69
N LYS A 174 -22.09 -25.41 -0.79
CA LYS A 174 -22.83 -24.56 -1.72
C LYS A 174 -23.19 -23.25 -1.02
N VAL A 175 -22.86 -22.12 -1.65
CA VAL A 175 -23.19 -20.79 -1.14
C VAL A 175 -24.51 -20.31 -1.73
N THR A 176 -25.49 -20.01 -0.88
CA THR A 176 -26.80 -19.51 -1.26
C THR A 176 -27.17 -18.31 -0.39
N PRO A 177 -27.57 -17.17 -0.97
CA PRO A 177 -27.74 -16.88 -2.41
C PRO A 177 -26.39 -16.81 -3.15
N SER A 178 -26.43 -16.85 -4.49
CA SER A 178 -25.22 -16.85 -5.34
C SER A 178 -24.47 -15.51 -5.36
N ALA A 179 -25.04 -14.47 -4.81
CA ALA A 179 -24.37 -13.17 -4.58
C ALA A 179 -24.97 -12.52 -3.34
N GLY A 180 -24.20 -11.69 -2.67
CA GLY A 180 -24.64 -10.98 -1.47
C GLY A 180 -23.58 -10.10 -0.87
N VAL A 181 -23.92 -9.52 0.29
CA VAL A 181 -23.04 -8.66 1.09
C VAL A 181 -22.97 -9.25 2.48
N ILE A 182 -21.77 -9.40 3.00
CA ILE A 182 -21.51 -9.69 4.40
C ILE A 182 -21.08 -8.37 5.03
N ASP A 183 -21.93 -7.78 5.86
CA ASP A 183 -21.64 -6.55 6.63
C ASP A 183 -21.64 -6.95 8.11
N ALA A 184 -20.45 -7.25 8.63
CA ALA A 184 -20.28 -7.69 10.00
C ALA A 184 -18.94 -7.18 10.55
N PRO A 185 -18.95 -6.40 11.63
CA PRO A 185 -17.73 -5.85 12.20
C PRO A 185 -16.84 -6.96 12.78
N ILE A 186 -15.52 -6.79 12.61
CA ILE A 186 -14.53 -7.79 13.00
C ILE A 186 -13.65 -7.23 14.11
N GLY A 187 -13.62 -7.94 15.24
CA GLY A 187 -12.78 -7.66 16.41
C GLY A 187 -11.72 -8.74 16.64
N ARG A 188 -10.88 -8.50 17.64
CA ARG A 188 -9.94 -9.51 18.14
C ARG A 188 -10.65 -10.43 19.13
N LYS A 189 -10.37 -11.73 19.05
CA LYS A 189 -10.79 -12.65 20.09
C LYS A 189 -9.90 -12.48 21.31
N GLU A 190 -10.49 -12.26 22.50
CA GLU A 190 -9.75 -11.98 23.74
C GLU A 190 -8.68 -13.02 24.08
N SER A 191 -8.93 -14.28 23.74
CA SER A 191 -8.02 -15.40 24.02
C SER A 191 -6.89 -15.57 22.99
N SER A 192 -6.81 -14.74 21.93
CA SER A 192 -5.86 -14.93 20.84
C SER A 192 -5.42 -13.61 20.20
N CYS A 193 -4.10 -13.46 20.01
CA CYS A 193 -3.56 -12.34 19.25
C CYS A 193 -3.80 -12.46 17.75
N LEU A 194 -4.09 -13.66 17.24
CA LEU A 194 -4.20 -13.96 15.81
C LEU A 194 -5.65 -14.11 15.34
N GLU A 195 -6.50 -14.72 16.19
CA GLU A 195 -7.89 -15.00 15.81
C GLU A 195 -8.74 -13.73 15.80
N ARG A 196 -9.66 -13.70 14.83
CA ARG A 196 -10.66 -12.66 14.69
C ARG A 196 -12.05 -13.26 14.89
N MET A 197 -12.98 -12.43 15.35
CA MET A 197 -14.39 -12.81 15.51
C MET A 197 -15.28 -11.66 15.07
N ILE A 198 -16.55 -11.96 14.84
CA ILE A 198 -17.57 -10.92 14.68
C ILE A 198 -17.77 -10.27 16.06
N ASP A 199 -17.65 -8.97 16.12
CA ASP A 199 -17.77 -8.19 17.34
C ASP A 199 -18.56 -6.91 17.04
N PHE A 200 -19.82 -6.91 17.43
CA PHE A 200 -20.74 -5.79 17.19
C PHE A 200 -20.55 -4.62 18.16
N GLU A 201 -19.79 -4.80 19.24
CA GLU A 201 -19.59 -3.77 20.26
C GLU A 201 -18.29 -2.99 20.02
N HIS A 202 -17.20 -3.67 19.67
CA HIS A 202 -15.85 -3.08 19.57
C HIS A 202 -15.13 -3.40 18.26
N GLY A 203 -15.77 -4.14 17.34
CA GLY A 203 -15.17 -4.52 16.08
C GLY A 203 -15.08 -3.38 15.07
N ASP A 204 -14.03 -3.41 14.27
CA ASP A 204 -13.89 -2.52 13.11
C ASP A 204 -14.90 -2.91 12.03
N ARG A 205 -15.49 -1.92 11.35
CA ARG A 205 -16.41 -2.15 10.24
C ARG A 205 -15.72 -2.96 9.15
N ALA A 206 -16.37 -4.07 8.73
CA ALA A 206 -15.91 -4.92 7.64
C ALA A 206 -17.09 -5.29 6.74
N VAL A 207 -16.93 -5.01 5.45
CA VAL A 207 -17.93 -5.28 4.42
C VAL A 207 -17.27 -6.08 3.30
N THR A 208 -17.90 -7.19 2.92
CA THR A 208 -17.44 -8.03 1.81
C THR A 208 -18.58 -8.29 0.87
N HIS A 209 -18.46 -7.87 -0.37
CA HIS A 209 -19.34 -8.25 -1.46
C HIS A 209 -18.86 -9.57 -2.04
N TYR A 210 -19.75 -10.53 -2.25
CA TYR A 210 -19.37 -11.80 -2.83
C TYR A 210 -20.29 -12.19 -3.99
N ARG A 211 -19.72 -12.97 -4.91
CA ARG A 211 -20.43 -13.59 -6.04
C ARG A 211 -19.86 -14.98 -6.27
N VAL A 212 -20.75 -15.96 -6.39
CA VAL A 212 -20.38 -17.34 -6.79
C VAL A 212 -20.00 -17.33 -8.27
N VAL A 213 -18.79 -17.77 -8.57
CA VAL A 213 -18.25 -17.88 -9.93
C VAL A 213 -18.48 -19.27 -10.50
N ALA A 214 -18.26 -20.31 -9.69
CA ALA A 214 -18.43 -21.70 -10.07
C ALA A 214 -18.72 -22.57 -8.85
N GLU A 215 -19.35 -23.73 -9.10
CA GLU A 215 -19.58 -24.77 -8.09
C GLU A 215 -19.14 -26.11 -8.64
N ALA A 216 -18.32 -26.86 -7.88
CA ALA A 216 -17.88 -28.20 -8.25
C ALA A 216 -17.46 -28.99 -7.01
N ASN A 217 -17.70 -30.29 -7.02
CA ASN A 217 -17.19 -31.25 -6.02
C ASN A 217 -17.47 -30.83 -4.55
N GLY A 218 -18.66 -30.29 -4.29
CA GLY A 218 -19.04 -29.84 -2.95
C GLY A 218 -18.34 -28.57 -2.47
N HIS A 219 -17.79 -27.77 -3.37
CA HIS A 219 -17.15 -26.49 -3.12
C HIS A 219 -17.72 -25.39 -4.02
N SER A 220 -17.62 -24.16 -3.57
CA SER A 220 -17.93 -22.96 -4.35
C SER A 220 -16.69 -22.09 -4.53
N LEU A 221 -16.45 -21.60 -5.75
CA LEU A 221 -15.48 -20.55 -6.04
C LEU A 221 -16.19 -19.20 -5.97
N LEU A 222 -15.69 -18.32 -5.13
CA LEU A 222 -16.23 -16.98 -4.92
C LEU A 222 -15.28 -15.93 -5.47
N ALA A 223 -15.85 -14.89 -6.08
CA ALA A 223 -15.19 -13.59 -6.24
C ALA A 223 -15.63 -12.67 -5.10
N LEU A 224 -14.67 -11.98 -4.48
CA LEU A 224 -14.83 -11.16 -3.27
C LEU A 224 -14.27 -9.76 -3.52
N VAL A 225 -15.01 -8.74 -3.09
CA VAL A 225 -14.58 -7.33 -3.11
C VAL A 225 -14.81 -6.69 -1.76
#